data_562ce85b46c35217c920ca728b7ff384
#
_entry.id   562ce85b46c35217c920ca728b7ff384
#
_cell.length_a   1.000
_cell.length_b   1.000
_cell.length_c   1.000
_cell.angle_alpha   90.00
_cell.angle_beta   90.00
_cell.angle_gamma   90.00
#
_symmetry.space_group_name_H-M   'P 1'
#
loop_
_entity.id
_entity.type
_entity.pdbx_description
1 polymer ?
#
loop_
_entity_poly.entity_id
_entity_poly.type
_entity_poly.pdbx_seq_one_letter_code
_entity_poly.pdbx_strand_id
1 'polypeptide(L)'
;SLDTSFSHGKVTLSDGQIFDSKLIVAADSRFSEIRRKMGIESTMKDFSKVMIITRVSHEKDHNQIALECFNYGHTLALLPLNGNISSVVLTVPTDEADQMLNMDPEKFCKFASEGFNGSLGEMEQIGERFSYPLVGVYAQKFRSTRFALIGDAAVGMHPVTAHGFNLGLRGQD
;
A
#
# COMPACT_ATOMS: atom_id res chain seq x y z
N SER A 1 13.06 -8.95 -19.66
CA SER A 1 12.03 -9.45 -20.58
C SER A 1 11.34 -10.67 -19.99
N LEU A 2 10.19 -11.03 -20.54
CA LEU A 2 9.38 -12.17 -20.11
C LEU A 2 8.86 -12.90 -21.34
N ASP A 3 8.98 -14.24 -21.36
CA ASP A 3 8.46 -15.10 -22.42
C ASP A 3 7.82 -16.35 -21.82
N THR A 4 6.58 -16.63 -22.20
CA THR A 4 5.81 -17.81 -21.74
C THR A 4 5.37 -18.72 -22.89
N SER A 5 5.88 -18.50 -24.10
CA SER A 5 5.46 -19.20 -25.33
C SER A 5 6.04 -20.62 -25.43
N PHE A 6 7.15 -20.91 -24.76
CA PHE A 6 7.83 -22.21 -24.77
C PHE A 6 7.29 -23.18 -23.70
N SER A 7 7.89 -24.36 -23.62
CA SER A 7 7.56 -25.36 -22.60
C SER A 7 7.81 -24.89 -21.16
N HIS A 8 8.67 -23.86 -20.99
CA HIS A 8 8.97 -23.20 -19.73
C HIS A 8 8.79 -21.68 -19.88
N GLY A 9 8.42 -21.02 -18.78
CA GLY A 9 8.45 -19.56 -18.70
C GLY A 9 9.89 -19.08 -18.53
N LYS A 10 10.28 -18.06 -19.26
CA LYS A 10 11.62 -17.48 -19.22
C LYS A 10 11.58 -16.02 -18.78
N VAL A 11 12.36 -15.67 -17.77
CA VAL A 11 12.53 -14.31 -17.27
C VAL A 11 13.98 -13.89 -17.49
N THR A 12 14.20 -12.77 -18.17
CA THR A 12 15.51 -12.15 -18.31
C THR A 12 15.56 -10.87 -17.51
N LEU A 13 16.46 -10.76 -16.56
CA LEU A 13 16.68 -9.58 -15.74
C LEU A 13 17.45 -8.49 -16.53
N SER A 14 17.57 -7.31 -15.92
CA SER A 14 18.27 -6.16 -16.51
C SER A 14 19.79 -6.38 -16.63
N ASP A 15 20.37 -7.22 -15.79
CA ASP A 15 21.78 -7.61 -15.81
C ASP A 15 22.10 -8.75 -16.80
N GLY A 16 21.07 -9.24 -17.55
CA GLY A 16 21.20 -10.31 -18.53
C GLY A 16 21.03 -11.71 -17.95
N GLN A 17 20.84 -11.88 -16.64
CA GLN A 17 20.55 -13.20 -16.05
C GLN A 17 19.21 -13.75 -16.56
N ILE A 18 19.20 -15.05 -16.83
CA ILE A 18 18.02 -15.76 -17.36
C ILE A 18 17.58 -16.82 -16.36
N PHE A 19 16.29 -16.82 -16.08
CA PHE A 19 15.64 -17.83 -15.25
C PHE A 19 14.58 -18.59 -16.06
N ASP A 20 14.64 -19.92 -16.02
CA ASP A 20 13.64 -20.79 -16.59
C ASP A 20 12.78 -21.41 -15.47
N SER A 21 11.45 -21.42 -15.65
CA SER A 21 10.52 -21.94 -14.64
C SER A 21 9.28 -22.57 -15.30
N LYS A 22 8.59 -23.44 -14.57
CA LYS A 22 7.31 -24.01 -15.01
C LYS A 22 6.17 -22.99 -14.94
N LEU A 23 6.26 -22.05 -13.99
CA LEU A 23 5.28 -21.01 -13.73
C LEU A 23 6.01 -19.72 -13.32
N ILE A 24 5.55 -18.59 -13.82
CA ILE A 24 5.97 -17.26 -13.43
C ILE A 24 4.82 -16.62 -12.64
N VAL A 25 5.10 -16.13 -11.44
CA VAL A 25 4.12 -15.44 -10.59
C VAL A 25 4.53 -13.97 -10.46
N ALA A 26 3.64 -13.06 -10.87
CA ALA A 26 3.84 -11.63 -10.71
C ALA A 26 3.10 -11.12 -9.47
N ALA A 27 3.87 -10.50 -8.57
CA ALA A 27 3.42 -9.87 -7.33
C ALA A 27 4.01 -8.46 -7.19
N ASP A 28 4.16 -7.74 -8.31
CA ASP A 28 4.88 -6.50 -8.47
C ASP A 28 4.00 -5.26 -8.27
N SER A 29 3.02 -5.34 -7.36
CA SER A 29 2.17 -4.23 -6.95
C SER A 29 1.05 -3.89 -7.96
N ARG A 30 0.16 -2.95 -7.54
CA ARG A 30 -1.03 -2.51 -8.31
C ARG A 30 -0.70 -1.89 -9.67
N PHE A 31 0.47 -1.30 -9.81
CA PHE A 31 0.95 -0.75 -11.09
C PHE A 31 1.78 -1.75 -11.89
N SER A 32 1.56 -3.04 -11.69
CA SER A 32 2.30 -4.16 -12.27
C SER A 32 2.76 -3.93 -13.71
N GLU A 33 4.08 -3.86 -13.88
CA GLU A 33 4.70 -3.82 -15.21
C GLU A 33 4.60 -5.18 -15.90
N ILE A 34 4.70 -6.23 -15.10
CA ILE A 34 4.65 -7.60 -15.61
C ILE A 34 3.26 -7.91 -16.16
N ARG A 35 2.17 -7.49 -15.46
CA ARG A 35 0.80 -7.61 -15.98
C ARG A 35 0.67 -6.93 -17.35
N ARG A 36 1.19 -5.70 -17.49
CA ARG A 36 1.15 -4.96 -18.76
C ARG A 36 1.96 -5.64 -19.86
N LYS A 37 3.16 -6.15 -19.54
CA LYS A 37 4.01 -6.91 -20.49
C LYS A 37 3.34 -8.19 -20.96
N MET A 38 2.50 -8.80 -20.13
CA MET A 38 1.70 -9.98 -20.49
C MET A 38 0.41 -9.64 -21.27
N GLY A 39 0.16 -8.36 -21.58
CA GLY A 39 -1.04 -7.93 -22.29
C GLY A 39 -2.32 -8.14 -21.49
N ILE A 40 -2.24 -8.24 -20.15
CA ILE A 40 -3.41 -8.39 -19.28
C ILE A 40 -3.93 -7.00 -18.91
N GLU A 41 -5.10 -6.67 -19.43
CA GLU A 41 -5.81 -5.44 -19.13
C GLU A 41 -6.28 -5.40 -17.68
N SER A 42 -6.48 -4.19 -17.16
CA SER A 42 -7.05 -3.97 -15.83
C SER A 42 -7.94 -2.75 -15.81
N THR A 43 -9.01 -2.83 -15.03
CA THR A 43 -9.79 -1.65 -14.65
C THR A 43 -9.05 -0.95 -13.53
N MET A 44 -8.86 0.36 -13.66
CA MET A 44 -8.24 1.20 -12.62
C MET A 44 -9.21 2.28 -12.20
N LYS A 45 -9.31 2.52 -10.89
CA LYS A 45 -10.10 3.59 -10.30
C LYS A 45 -9.22 4.44 -9.40
N ASP A 46 -8.97 5.67 -9.82
CA ASP A 46 -8.36 6.67 -8.98
C ASP A 46 -9.42 7.22 -7.99
N PHE A 47 -9.09 7.23 -6.70
CA PHE A 47 -9.96 7.77 -5.66
C PHE A 47 -9.70 9.26 -5.39
N SER A 48 -8.78 9.88 -6.11
CA SER A 48 -8.33 11.27 -5.92
C SER A 48 -7.90 11.56 -4.48
N LYS A 49 -7.27 10.56 -3.86
CA LYS A 49 -6.74 10.62 -2.50
C LYS A 49 -5.33 10.07 -2.45
N VAL A 50 -4.58 10.58 -1.48
CA VAL A 50 -3.22 10.13 -1.18
C VAL A 50 -3.17 9.66 0.26
N MET A 51 -2.50 8.53 0.48
CA MET A 51 -2.19 7.98 1.79
C MET A 51 -0.77 8.39 2.16
N ILE A 52 -0.62 9.07 3.29
CA ILE A 52 0.67 9.47 3.86
C ILE A 52 0.94 8.60 5.08
N ILE A 53 2.11 7.99 5.12
CA ILE A 53 2.51 7.05 6.17
C ILE A 53 3.78 7.54 6.84
N THR A 54 3.78 7.53 8.16
CA THR A 54 4.98 7.73 8.97
C THR A 54 4.92 6.91 10.25
N ARG A 55 6.03 6.83 10.97
CA ARG A 55 6.08 6.27 12.32
C ARG A 55 6.17 7.40 13.34
N VAL A 56 5.56 7.19 14.50
CA VAL A 56 5.66 8.09 15.65
C VAL A 56 5.97 7.30 16.90
N SER A 57 6.79 7.87 17.80
CA SER A 57 6.82 7.49 19.20
C SER A 57 5.75 8.26 19.97
N HIS A 58 5.31 7.75 21.09
CA HIS A 58 4.28 8.38 21.93
C HIS A 58 4.48 8.04 23.42
N GLU A 59 3.94 8.89 24.30
CA GLU A 59 4.14 8.74 25.74
C GLU A 59 3.40 7.56 26.35
N LYS A 60 2.12 7.38 25.99
CA LYS A 60 1.24 6.38 26.62
C LYS A 60 1.21 5.11 25.77
N ASP A 61 1.06 3.97 26.43
CA ASP A 61 0.91 2.68 25.76
C ASP A 61 -0.35 2.66 24.86
N HIS A 62 -0.21 2.16 23.65
CA HIS A 62 -1.31 1.94 22.70
C HIS A 62 -2.13 0.68 23.04
N ASN A 63 -1.74 -0.13 24.04
CA ASN A 63 -2.45 -1.35 24.47
C ASN A 63 -2.76 -2.33 23.32
N GLN A 64 -1.93 -2.34 22.29
CA GLN A 64 -2.12 -3.12 21.04
C GLN A 64 -3.45 -2.80 20.30
N ILE A 65 -4.00 -1.62 20.52
CA ILE A 65 -5.26 -1.18 19.89
C ILE A 65 -4.94 -0.38 18.63
N ALA A 66 -5.45 -0.85 17.49
CA ALA A 66 -5.48 -0.06 16.28
C ALA A 66 -6.69 0.90 16.32
N LEU A 67 -6.45 2.15 15.95
CA LEU A 67 -7.51 3.17 15.86
C LEU A 67 -7.71 3.57 14.40
N GLU A 68 -8.95 3.81 14.03
CA GLU A 68 -9.28 4.44 12.74
C GLU A 68 -10.33 5.53 12.97
N CYS A 69 -9.95 6.77 12.67
CA CYS A 69 -10.74 7.97 12.89
C CYS A 69 -11.18 8.54 11.54
N PHE A 70 -12.49 8.55 11.31
CA PHE A 70 -13.10 9.12 10.12
C PHE A 70 -13.48 10.57 10.40
N ASN A 71 -12.68 11.50 9.88
CA ASN A 71 -12.94 12.92 9.99
C ASN A 71 -13.48 13.47 8.67
N TYR A 72 -14.08 14.66 8.73
CA TYR A 72 -14.50 15.33 7.50
C TYR A 72 -13.28 15.70 6.65
N GLY A 73 -13.26 15.23 5.41
CA GLY A 73 -12.17 15.50 4.45
C GLY A 73 -10.98 14.53 4.53
N HIS A 74 -10.66 13.95 5.69
CA HIS A 74 -9.52 13.05 5.86
C HIS A 74 -9.82 11.88 6.80
N THR A 75 -9.00 10.85 6.73
CA THR A 75 -9.02 9.76 7.72
C THR A 75 -7.63 9.59 8.33
N LEU A 76 -7.62 9.23 9.61
CA LEU A 76 -6.42 8.92 10.37
C LEU A 76 -6.51 7.50 10.90
N ALA A 77 -5.51 6.68 10.62
CA ALA A 77 -5.35 5.39 11.26
C ALA A 77 -4.05 5.34 12.07
N LEU A 78 -4.12 4.69 13.21
CA LEU A 78 -2.97 4.43 14.08
C LEU A 78 -2.85 2.93 14.24
N LEU A 79 -1.70 2.39 13.84
CA LEU A 79 -1.42 0.97 13.86
C LEU A 79 -0.28 0.70 14.86
N PRO A 80 -0.52 -0.09 15.92
CA PRO A 80 0.48 -0.37 16.94
C PRO A 80 1.67 -1.13 16.36
N LEU A 81 2.88 -0.73 16.78
CA LEU A 81 4.13 -1.40 16.52
C LEU A 81 4.77 -1.83 17.86
N ASN A 82 6.02 -2.29 17.85
CA ASN A 82 6.71 -2.69 19.06
C ASN A 82 7.04 -1.48 19.96
N GLY A 83 6.85 -1.64 21.26
CA GLY A 83 7.06 -0.55 22.23
C GLY A 83 6.02 0.56 22.06
N ASN A 84 6.36 1.77 22.52
CA ASN A 84 5.52 2.95 22.36
C ASN A 84 5.71 3.60 20.97
N ILE A 85 5.62 2.79 19.93
CA ILE A 85 5.73 3.24 18.53
C ILE A 85 4.47 2.82 17.79
N SER A 86 3.96 3.69 16.94
CA SER A 86 2.83 3.39 16.05
C SER A 86 3.10 3.89 14.63
N SER A 87 2.50 3.24 13.65
CA SER A 87 2.39 3.78 12.30
C SER A 87 1.16 4.68 12.23
N VAL A 88 1.35 5.92 11.82
CA VAL A 88 0.25 6.85 11.49
C VAL A 88 0.03 6.81 10.00
N VAL A 89 -1.22 6.60 9.60
CA VAL A 89 -1.66 6.60 8.21
C VAL A 89 -2.70 7.70 8.04
N LEU A 90 -2.34 8.76 7.33
CA LEU A 90 -3.22 9.87 7.01
C LEU A 90 -3.67 9.75 5.55
N THR A 91 -4.97 9.76 5.32
CA THR A 91 -5.54 9.80 3.97
C THR A 91 -6.21 11.16 3.73
N VAL A 92 -5.73 11.87 2.72
CA VAL A 92 -6.22 13.22 2.35
C VAL A 92 -6.55 13.30 0.85
N PRO A 93 -7.32 14.30 0.41
CA PRO A 93 -7.44 14.65 -1.00
C PRO A 93 -6.06 14.91 -1.64
N THR A 94 -5.94 14.65 -2.94
CA THR A 94 -4.65 14.77 -3.65
C THR A 94 -4.09 16.20 -3.62
N ASP A 95 -4.95 17.20 -3.64
CA ASP A 95 -4.58 18.63 -3.59
C ASP A 95 -4.06 19.08 -2.21
N GLU A 96 -4.35 18.35 -1.15
CA GLU A 96 -3.84 18.60 0.20
C GLU A 96 -2.55 17.81 0.52
N ALA A 97 -2.19 16.82 -0.29
CA ALA A 97 -1.12 15.88 0.02
C ALA A 97 0.25 16.54 0.19
N ASP A 98 0.61 17.47 -0.69
CA ASP A 98 1.90 18.17 -0.65
C ASP A 98 2.04 19.03 0.62
N GLN A 99 0.95 19.67 1.06
CA GLN A 99 0.94 20.43 2.30
C GLN A 99 1.21 19.52 3.51
N MET A 100 0.57 18.36 3.56
CA MET A 100 0.75 17.41 4.66
C MET A 100 2.12 16.71 4.62
N LEU A 101 2.66 16.43 3.45
CA LEU A 101 4.00 15.86 3.30
C LEU A 101 5.10 16.80 3.77
N ASN A 102 4.97 18.09 3.43
CA ASN A 102 5.97 19.12 3.73
C ASN A 102 5.70 19.86 5.05
N MET A 103 4.66 19.47 5.78
CA MET A 103 4.35 20.06 7.10
C MET A 103 5.51 19.79 8.06
N ASP A 104 5.80 20.78 8.91
CA ASP A 104 6.76 20.63 10.00
C ASP A 104 6.43 19.39 10.87
N PRO A 105 7.43 18.56 11.27
CA PRO A 105 7.19 17.34 12.04
C PRO A 105 6.40 17.54 13.33
N GLU A 106 6.69 18.61 14.09
CA GLU A 106 5.97 18.89 15.34
C GLU A 106 4.50 19.24 15.07
N LYS A 107 4.26 20.05 14.03
CA LYS A 107 2.88 20.39 13.62
C LYS A 107 2.11 19.18 13.12
N PHE A 108 2.77 18.29 12.38
CA PHE A 108 2.15 17.03 11.92
C PHE A 108 1.80 16.13 13.10
N CYS A 109 2.71 15.96 14.06
CA CYS A 109 2.47 15.15 15.26
C CYS A 109 1.35 15.74 16.12
N LYS A 110 1.28 17.06 16.26
CA LYS A 110 0.18 17.74 16.95
C LYS A 110 -1.15 17.50 16.24
N PHE A 111 -1.19 17.68 14.93
CA PHE A 111 -2.38 17.39 14.11
C PHE A 111 -2.84 15.93 14.28
N ALA A 112 -1.91 14.96 14.21
CA ALA A 112 -2.21 13.55 14.41
C ALA A 112 -2.73 13.27 15.83
N SER A 113 -2.06 13.80 16.86
CA SER A 113 -2.46 13.64 18.26
C SER A 113 -3.88 14.19 18.51
N GLU A 114 -4.19 15.37 17.99
CA GLU A 114 -5.54 15.95 18.06
C GLU A 114 -6.57 15.07 17.35
N GLY A 115 -6.24 14.51 16.20
CA GLY A 115 -7.10 13.58 15.45
C GLY A 115 -7.38 12.28 16.20
N PHE A 116 -6.49 11.85 17.10
CA PHE A 116 -6.67 10.72 18.01
C PHE A 116 -7.14 11.15 19.40
N ASN A 117 -7.67 12.37 19.57
CA ASN A 117 -8.16 12.93 20.84
C ASN A 117 -7.12 12.91 21.98
N GLY A 118 -5.83 13.05 21.67
CA GLY A 118 -4.74 13.04 22.65
C GLY A 118 -4.60 11.72 23.42
N SER A 119 -5.14 10.63 22.91
CA SER A 119 -5.23 9.33 23.59
C SER A 119 -3.85 8.76 23.98
N LEU A 120 -2.80 9.03 23.17
CA LEU A 120 -1.44 8.54 23.37
C LEU A 120 -0.46 9.58 23.96
N GLY A 121 -0.95 10.77 24.29
CA GLY A 121 -0.11 11.86 24.81
C GLY A 121 0.69 12.56 23.71
N GLU A 122 1.87 13.07 24.06
CA GLU A 122 2.76 13.70 23.08
C GLU A 122 3.30 12.68 22.08
N MET A 123 3.47 13.12 20.84
CA MET A 123 3.99 12.30 19.75
C MET A 123 5.22 12.95 19.12
N GLU A 124 6.16 12.12 18.70
CA GLU A 124 7.34 12.54 17.96
C GLU A 124 7.50 11.69 16.69
N GLN A 125 7.74 12.33 15.53
CA GLN A 125 7.93 11.63 14.28
C GLN A 125 9.25 10.88 14.23
N ILE A 126 9.20 9.62 13.76
CA ILE A 126 10.37 8.77 13.57
C ILE A 126 10.57 8.59 12.05
N GLY A 127 11.66 9.16 11.53
CA GLY A 127 12.02 9.06 10.11
C GLY A 127 11.19 9.98 9.22
N GLU A 128 11.01 9.58 7.97
CA GLU A 128 10.35 10.38 6.94
C GLU A 128 8.87 10.01 6.77
N ARG A 129 8.14 10.86 6.07
CA ARG A 129 6.79 10.60 5.58
C ARG A 129 6.85 10.09 4.14
N PHE A 130 6.11 9.03 3.86
CA PHE A 130 5.98 8.44 2.53
C PHE A 130 4.55 8.60 2.04
N SER A 131 4.39 8.88 0.75
CA SER A 131 3.07 9.03 0.14
C SER A 131 2.78 7.99 -0.93
N TYR A 132 1.53 7.56 -0.99
CA TYR A 132 1.05 6.58 -1.96
C TYR A 132 -0.31 7.01 -2.51
N PRO A 133 -0.48 7.11 -3.84
CA PRO A 133 -1.78 7.40 -4.42
C PRO A 133 -2.75 6.24 -4.16
N LEU A 134 -3.98 6.56 -3.82
CA LEU A 134 -5.04 5.57 -3.66
C LEU A 134 -5.69 5.27 -5.01
N VAL A 135 -5.29 4.15 -5.59
CA VAL A 135 -5.80 3.64 -6.86
C VAL A 135 -6.28 2.21 -6.68
N GLY A 136 -7.52 1.95 -7.00
CA GLY A 136 -8.04 0.58 -7.10
C GLY A 136 -7.65 -0.03 -8.43
N VAL A 137 -7.33 -1.32 -8.44
CA VAL A 137 -6.96 -2.08 -9.64
C VAL A 137 -7.66 -3.43 -9.62
N TYR A 138 -8.21 -3.82 -10.76
CA TYR A 138 -8.77 -5.16 -10.98
C TYR A 138 -8.32 -5.68 -12.34
N ALA A 139 -7.49 -6.72 -12.36
CA ALA A 139 -7.02 -7.35 -13.59
C ALA A 139 -8.17 -8.15 -14.24
N GLN A 140 -8.32 -8.05 -15.57
CA GLN A 140 -9.34 -8.78 -16.34
C GLN A 140 -9.13 -10.30 -16.29
N LYS A 141 -7.87 -10.74 -16.11
CA LYS A 141 -7.49 -12.14 -15.98
C LYS A 141 -6.39 -12.24 -14.93
N PHE A 142 -6.45 -13.26 -14.07
CA PHE A 142 -5.43 -13.51 -13.05
C PHE A 142 -4.38 -14.52 -13.50
N ARG A 143 -4.59 -15.16 -14.64
CA ARG A 143 -3.68 -16.18 -15.17
C ARG A 143 -3.59 -16.14 -16.69
N SER A 144 -2.49 -16.65 -17.21
CA SER A 144 -2.23 -16.92 -18.61
C SER A 144 -1.36 -18.18 -18.72
N THR A 145 -0.90 -18.53 -19.92
CA THR A 145 0.00 -19.67 -20.12
C THR A 145 1.26 -19.49 -19.27
N ARG A 146 1.51 -20.39 -18.31
CA ARG A 146 2.65 -20.37 -17.38
C ARG A 146 2.83 -19.07 -16.59
N PHE A 147 1.73 -18.39 -16.35
CA PHE A 147 1.75 -17.10 -15.71
C PHE A 147 0.55 -16.91 -14.78
N ALA A 148 0.79 -16.32 -13.60
CA ALA A 148 -0.24 -15.94 -12.65
C ALA A 148 0.05 -14.57 -12.05
N LEU A 149 -1.01 -13.82 -11.72
CA LEU A 149 -0.99 -12.59 -10.94
C LEU A 149 -1.49 -12.89 -9.54
N ILE A 150 -0.81 -12.33 -8.52
CA ILE A 150 -1.25 -12.42 -7.13
C ILE A 150 -1.17 -11.04 -6.44
N GLY A 151 -1.86 -10.91 -5.30
CA GLY A 151 -1.86 -9.69 -4.51
C GLY A 151 -2.33 -8.46 -5.31
N ASP A 152 -1.76 -7.31 -5.04
CA ASP A 152 -2.13 -6.04 -5.69
C ASP A 152 -1.86 -6.02 -7.21
N ALA A 153 -1.02 -6.91 -7.74
CA ALA A 153 -0.84 -7.05 -9.17
C ALA A 153 -2.11 -7.58 -9.86
N ALA A 154 -2.89 -8.41 -9.16
CA ALA A 154 -4.18 -8.93 -9.59
C ALA A 154 -5.33 -8.01 -9.17
N VAL A 155 -5.42 -7.71 -7.85
CA VAL A 155 -6.49 -6.90 -7.25
C VAL A 155 -5.92 -5.98 -6.17
N GLY A 156 -5.81 -4.69 -6.47
CA GLY A 156 -5.49 -3.66 -5.51
C GLY A 156 -6.77 -2.94 -5.06
N MET A 157 -7.06 -2.94 -3.76
CA MET A 157 -8.27 -2.33 -3.20
C MET A 157 -7.99 -1.04 -2.44
N HIS A 158 -9.06 -0.29 -2.16
CA HIS A 158 -9.03 0.80 -1.18
C HIS A 158 -8.75 0.22 0.22
N PRO A 159 -7.84 0.80 1.00
CA PRO A 159 -7.39 0.23 2.28
C PRO A 159 -8.42 0.34 3.42
N VAL A 160 -9.52 1.09 3.25
CA VAL A 160 -10.52 1.37 4.30
C VAL A 160 -11.09 0.13 5.00
N THR A 161 -11.07 -1.02 4.35
CA THR A 161 -11.58 -2.27 4.92
C THR A 161 -10.47 -3.20 5.42
N ALA A 162 -9.19 -2.83 5.27
CA ALA A 162 -8.02 -3.64 5.59
C ALA A 162 -8.04 -5.07 4.98
N HIS A 163 -8.76 -5.28 3.86
CA HIS A 163 -8.95 -6.60 3.24
C HIS A 163 -7.90 -6.94 2.16
N GLY A 164 -6.95 -6.05 1.85
CA GLY A 164 -5.98 -6.25 0.76
C GLY A 164 -5.22 -7.57 0.88
N PHE A 165 -4.65 -7.86 2.04
CA PHE A 165 -3.94 -9.12 2.30
C PHE A 165 -4.86 -10.35 2.18
N ASN A 166 -6.04 -10.30 2.79
CA ASN A 166 -6.99 -11.41 2.79
C ASN A 166 -7.49 -11.74 1.38
N LEU A 167 -7.72 -10.74 0.54
CA LEU A 167 -8.10 -10.94 -0.85
C LEU A 167 -6.94 -11.43 -1.69
N GLY A 168 -5.73 -10.95 -1.44
CA GLY A 168 -4.52 -11.48 -2.07
C GLY A 168 -4.33 -12.97 -1.81
N LEU A 169 -4.61 -13.45 -0.59
CA LEU A 169 -4.59 -14.88 -0.25
C LEU A 169 -5.70 -15.66 -0.95
N ARG A 170 -6.95 -15.19 -0.88
CA ARG A 170 -8.10 -15.88 -1.53
C ARG A 170 -7.99 -15.93 -3.06
N GLY A 171 -7.34 -14.95 -3.66
CA GLY A 171 -7.14 -14.93 -5.12
C GLY A 171 -6.12 -15.95 -5.64
N GLN A 172 -5.51 -16.74 -4.75
CA GLN A 172 -4.55 -17.80 -5.11
C GLN A 172 -5.23 -19.17 -5.29
N ASP A 173 -6.48 -19.32 -4.85
CA ASP A 173 -7.31 -20.51 -5.03
C ASP A 173 -7.89 -20.56 -6.47
#